data_f4fb9e7b249b42c13863fd185d908a27
#
_entry.id   f4fb9e7b249b42c13863fd185d908a27
#
_cell.length_a   1.000
_cell.length_b   1.000
_cell.length_c   1.000
_cell.angle_alpha   90.00
_cell.angle_beta   90.00
_cell.angle_gamma   90.00
#
_symmetry.space_group_name_H-M   'P 1'
#
loop_
_entity.id
_entity.type
_entity.pdbx_description
1 polymer ?
#
loop_
_entity_poly.entity_id
_entity_poly.type
_entity_poly.pdbx_seq_one_letter_code
_entity_poly.pdbx_strand_id
1 'polypeptide(L)'
;TKKNLAYGNFLLSKYAQKDKNYKKEFDYLIKGHQYYFETQEEKHKKQLKYWLNELPNIKELFDFNKSKKEIKKINHKIRPIFIVGVPRCGSTLVEKIIASGANYIPTGEETAIISSFVNRKLQKKQSLNFEIENFRIKLYEMYKQKRLIQEDNDFTFTDKTLDNFFYTGFIKEIFPHAKVINCKRSAIASIISILQNNLPDVPWAHNLEHIFKYFDIYHRTIEKYKRIFPNFIYELELEKLVKDPENESKKLMKFCDLPWDKKCLEFYKRKDLISRTTSNLQIRKPIYKHSEKRYLPYKQFLKEYGDKYSWYN
;
A
#
# COMPACT_ATOMS: atom_id res chain seq x y z
N THR A 1 17.63 -17.03 -22.66
CA THR A 1 16.57 -16.00 -22.77
C THR A 1 16.79 -14.89 -21.73
N LYS A 2 16.28 -13.67 -21.97
CA LYS A 2 16.30 -12.57 -20.99
C LYS A 2 15.69 -13.00 -19.66
N LYS A 3 14.62 -13.82 -19.69
CA LYS A 3 13.99 -14.37 -18.48
C LYS A 3 14.97 -15.20 -17.66
N ASN A 4 15.74 -16.08 -18.28
CA ASN A 4 16.74 -16.89 -17.59
C ASN A 4 17.85 -16.02 -16.99
N LEU A 5 18.29 -14.99 -17.71
CA LEU A 5 19.27 -14.02 -17.20
C LEU A 5 18.75 -13.27 -15.99
N ALA A 6 17.48 -12.83 -16.01
CA ALA A 6 16.84 -12.18 -14.88
C ALA A 6 16.85 -13.08 -13.62
N TYR A 7 16.30 -14.28 -13.74
CA TYR A 7 16.23 -15.21 -12.59
C TYR A 7 17.61 -15.69 -12.13
N GLY A 8 18.56 -15.89 -13.06
CA GLY A 8 19.96 -16.21 -12.73
C GLY A 8 20.60 -15.12 -11.87
N ASN A 9 20.41 -13.84 -12.23
CA ASN A 9 20.90 -12.73 -11.44
C ASN A 9 20.20 -12.63 -10.07
N PHE A 10 18.89 -12.83 -10.00
CA PHE A 10 18.19 -12.89 -8.70
C PHE A 10 18.70 -14.03 -7.81
N LEU A 11 19.03 -15.18 -8.38
CA LEU A 11 19.64 -16.29 -7.63
C LEU A 11 21.04 -15.91 -7.12
N LEU A 12 21.90 -15.37 -7.99
CA LEU A 12 23.24 -14.91 -7.62
C LEU A 12 23.21 -13.83 -6.53
N SER A 13 22.20 -12.94 -6.57
CA SER A 13 22.02 -11.94 -5.53
C SER A 13 21.77 -12.59 -4.16
N LYS A 14 21.02 -13.71 -4.09
CA LYS A 14 20.78 -14.44 -2.83
C LYS A 14 22.04 -15.06 -2.27
N TYR A 15 22.94 -15.59 -3.12
CA TYR A 15 24.24 -16.08 -2.66
C TYR A 15 25.11 -14.93 -2.15
N ALA A 16 25.24 -13.84 -2.91
CA ALA A 16 25.99 -12.67 -2.47
C ALA A 16 25.45 -12.08 -1.15
N GLN A 17 24.12 -12.13 -0.92
CA GLN A 17 23.50 -11.73 0.34
C GLN A 17 23.93 -12.60 1.50
N LYS A 18 23.97 -13.94 1.31
CA LYS A 18 24.44 -14.89 2.34
C LYS A 18 25.88 -14.62 2.72
N ASP A 19 26.71 -14.30 1.73
CA ASP A 19 28.12 -13.97 1.90
C ASP A 19 28.36 -12.55 2.43
N LYS A 20 27.28 -11.78 2.68
CA LYS A 20 27.30 -10.36 3.09
C LYS A 20 28.07 -9.46 2.11
N ASN A 21 28.14 -9.86 0.85
CA ASN A 21 28.75 -9.04 -0.22
C ASN A 21 27.70 -8.12 -0.83
N TYR A 22 27.41 -7.04 -0.12
CA TYR A 22 26.33 -6.10 -0.46
C TYR A 22 26.49 -5.45 -1.83
N LYS A 23 27.73 -5.21 -2.28
CA LYS A 23 28.01 -4.64 -3.61
C LYS A 23 27.60 -5.62 -4.70
N LYS A 24 28.09 -6.87 -4.64
CA LYS A 24 27.74 -7.91 -5.61
C LYS A 24 26.24 -8.20 -5.60
N GLU A 25 25.63 -8.28 -4.39
CA GLU A 25 24.18 -8.46 -4.26
C GLU A 25 23.44 -7.36 -5.02
N PHE A 26 23.79 -6.09 -4.74
CA PHE A 26 23.14 -4.94 -5.38
C PHE A 26 23.30 -4.95 -6.92
N ASP A 27 24.51 -5.22 -7.42
CA ASP A 27 24.78 -5.29 -8.86
C ASP A 27 23.96 -6.40 -9.54
N TYR A 28 23.85 -7.58 -8.91
CA TYR A 28 23.02 -8.66 -9.41
C TYR A 28 21.52 -8.30 -9.40
N LEU A 29 21.04 -7.63 -8.34
CA LEU A 29 19.66 -7.18 -8.28
C LEU A 29 19.35 -6.21 -9.42
N ILE A 30 20.20 -5.20 -9.65
CA ILE A 30 19.99 -4.23 -10.74
C ILE A 30 19.96 -4.92 -12.10
N LYS A 31 20.93 -5.82 -12.38
CA LYS A 31 20.95 -6.59 -13.64
C LYS A 31 19.72 -7.49 -13.78
N GLY A 32 19.33 -8.17 -12.68
CA GLY A 32 18.14 -9.03 -12.68
C GLY A 32 16.88 -8.26 -13.03
N HIS A 33 16.68 -7.09 -12.42
CA HIS A 33 15.54 -6.22 -12.70
C HIS A 33 15.57 -5.66 -14.13
N GLN A 34 16.74 -5.25 -14.63
CA GLN A 34 16.88 -4.79 -16.01
C GLN A 34 16.43 -5.88 -16.99
N TYR A 35 16.99 -7.10 -16.90
CA TYR A 35 16.59 -8.20 -17.76
C TYR A 35 15.12 -8.56 -17.60
N TYR A 36 14.59 -8.50 -16.39
CA TYR A 36 13.17 -8.76 -16.15
C TYR A 36 12.28 -7.75 -16.86
N PHE A 37 12.59 -6.46 -16.74
CA PHE A 37 11.87 -5.38 -17.44
C PHE A 37 11.86 -5.60 -18.96
N GLU A 38 12.99 -5.98 -19.52
CA GLU A 38 13.19 -6.24 -20.95
C GLU A 38 12.43 -7.48 -21.47
N THR A 39 11.95 -8.39 -20.59
CA THR A 39 11.16 -9.56 -21.02
C THR A 39 9.80 -9.17 -21.64
N GLN A 40 9.25 -8.03 -21.24
CA GLN A 40 7.97 -7.49 -21.72
C GLN A 40 8.04 -5.96 -21.85
N GLU A 41 9.09 -5.47 -22.50
CA GLU A 41 9.49 -4.06 -22.50
C GLU A 41 8.36 -3.10 -22.89
N GLU A 42 7.67 -3.36 -24.00
CA GLU A 42 6.59 -2.49 -24.48
C GLU A 42 5.39 -2.44 -23.50
N LYS A 43 5.04 -3.60 -22.92
CA LYS A 43 4.00 -3.66 -21.89
C LYS A 43 4.41 -2.86 -20.65
N HIS A 44 5.64 -3.03 -20.18
CA HIS A 44 6.16 -2.32 -19.03
C HIS A 44 6.24 -0.81 -19.25
N LYS A 45 6.69 -0.36 -20.43
CA LYS A 45 6.70 1.07 -20.81
C LYS A 45 5.30 1.68 -20.78
N LYS A 46 4.31 1.00 -21.37
CA LYS A 46 2.90 1.46 -21.34
C LYS A 46 2.38 1.56 -19.90
N GLN A 47 2.66 0.56 -19.07
CA GLN A 47 2.25 0.56 -17.68
C GLN A 47 2.97 1.64 -16.87
N LEU A 48 4.27 1.89 -17.12
CA LEU A 48 5.01 2.99 -16.48
C LEU A 48 4.38 4.35 -16.76
N LYS A 49 4.00 4.61 -18.03
CA LYS A 49 3.30 5.85 -18.38
C LYS A 49 2.04 6.04 -17.54
N TYR A 50 1.25 4.97 -17.39
CA TYR A 50 0.08 4.99 -16.54
C TYR A 50 0.44 5.31 -15.07
N TRP A 51 1.33 4.53 -14.46
CA TRP A 51 1.67 4.63 -13.05
C TRP A 51 2.35 5.95 -12.66
N LEU A 52 3.26 6.46 -13.48
CA LEU A 52 4.11 7.59 -13.14
C LEU A 52 3.64 8.93 -13.73
N ASN A 53 2.72 8.92 -14.70
CA ASN A 53 2.26 10.14 -15.34
C ASN A 53 0.73 10.30 -15.34
N GLU A 54 -0.04 9.26 -15.67
CA GLU A 54 -1.50 9.38 -15.80
C GLU A 54 -2.19 9.29 -14.42
N LEU A 55 -1.89 8.25 -13.65
CA LEU A 55 -2.48 8.01 -12.33
C LEU A 55 -2.24 9.15 -11.32
N PRO A 56 -1.05 9.77 -11.23
CA PRO A 56 -0.85 10.92 -10.34
C PRO A 56 -1.74 12.12 -10.62
N ASN A 57 -2.23 12.26 -11.85
CA ASN A 57 -3.09 13.36 -12.27
C ASN A 57 -4.60 13.04 -12.15
N ILE A 58 -4.94 11.81 -11.77
CA ILE A 58 -6.34 11.38 -11.61
C ILE A 58 -7.12 12.24 -10.60
N LYS A 59 -6.43 12.85 -9.65
CA LYS A 59 -6.98 13.79 -8.66
C LYS A 59 -7.65 15.01 -9.28
N GLU A 60 -7.25 15.42 -10.50
CA GLU A 60 -7.83 16.55 -11.22
C GLU A 60 -9.25 16.27 -11.70
N LEU A 61 -9.63 14.99 -11.74
CA LEU A 61 -10.95 14.54 -12.11
C LEU A 61 -11.97 14.63 -10.96
N PHE A 62 -11.50 14.86 -9.72
CA PHE A 62 -12.33 15.02 -8.53
C PHE A 62 -12.42 16.51 -8.17
N ASP A 63 -13.50 17.18 -8.56
CA ASP A 63 -13.76 18.55 -8.17
C ASP A 63 -14.44 18.59 -6.79
N PHE A 64 -13.60 18.58 -5.75
CA PHE A 64 -14.05 18.63 -4.35
C PHE A 64 -14.82 19.90 -3.96
N ASN A 65 -14.82 20.94 -4.80
CA ASN A 65 -15.53 22.19 -4.51
C ASN A 65 -17.01 22.15 -4.93
N LYS A 66 -17.40 21.19 -5.78
CA LYS A 66 -18.77 21.10 -6.30
C LYS A 66 -19.70 20.22 -5.47
N SER A 67 -19.20 19.44 -4.51
CA SER A 67 -20.00 18.48 -3.74
C SER A 67 -20.70 19.07 -2.51
N LYS A 68 -20.88 20.39 -2.43
CA LYS A 68 -21.64 21.06 -1.34
C LYS A 68 -23.16 20.80 -1.35
N LYS A 69 -23.68 19.91 -2.20
CA LYS A 69 -25.07 19.50 -2.10
C LYS A 69 -25.25 18.56 -0.92
N GLU A 70 -26.29 18.88 -0.10
CA GLU A 70 -26.68 18.09 1.07
C GLU A 70 -26.57 16.59 0.83
N ILE A 71 -25.74 15.95 1.62
CA ILE A 71 -25.63 14.49 1.67
C ILE A 71 -26.96 14.01 2.23
N LYS A 72 -27.87 13.52 1.38
CA LYS A 72 -29.06 12.79 1.84
C LYS A 72 -28.61 11.72 2.82
N LYS A 73 -29.33 11.61 3.95
CA LYS A 73 -29.03 10.62 5.02
C LYS A 73 -28.95 9.22 4.43
N ILE A 74 -27.73 8.81 4.07
CA ILE A 74 -27.46 7.41 3.75
C ILE A 74 -27.35 6.67 5.07
N ASN A 75 -27.82 5.43 5.07
CA ASN A 75 -27.68 4.53 6.20
C ASN A 75 -26.18 4.28 6.45
N HIS A 76 -25.57 5.05 7.38
CA HIS A 76 -24.12 5.31 7.52
C HIS A 76 -23.38 4.19 8.24
N LYS A 77 -23.70 2.94 7.97
CA LYS A 77 -23.05 1.81 8.64
C LYS A 77 -21.71 1.38 8.03
N ILE A 78 -21.37 1.88 6.83
CA ILE A 78 -20.15 1.43 6.13
C ILE A 78 -18.96 2.26 6.57
N ARG A 79 -18.01 1.63 7.26
CA ARG A 79 -16.77 2.25 7.79
C ARG A 79 -15.54 1.48 7.32
N PRO A 80 -15.16 1.57 6.03
CA PRO A 80 -13.99 0.89 5.53
C PRO A 80 -12.71 1.49 6.12
N ILE A 81 -11.74 0.63 6.38
CA ILE A 81 -10.39 0.98 6.82
C ILE A 81 -9.45 0.74 5.65
N PHE A 82 -9.04 1.82 5.00
CA PHE A 82 -8.08 1.76 3.89
C PHE A 82 -6.65 1.74 4.43
N ILE A 83 -5.86 0.75 4.01
CA ILE A 83 -4.45 0.62 4.37
C ILE A 83 -3.62 0.92 3.12
N VAL A 84 -2.91 2.04 3.14
CA VAL A 84 -2.16 2.57 2.01
C VAL A 84 -0.67 2.68 2.33
N GLY A 85 0.15 2.86 1.30
CA GLY A 85 1.60 3.02 1.44
C GLY A 85 2.35 2.57 0.21
N VAL A 86 3.66 2.41 0.35
CA VAL A 86 4.49 1.80 -0.69
C VAL A 86 4.65 0.29 -0.44
N PRO A 87 4.94 -0.54 -1.44
CA PRO A 87 5.25 -1.95 -1.21
C PRO A 87 6.33 -2.13 -0.14
N ARG A 88 6.19 -3.16 0.69
CA ARG A 88 7.13 -3.51 1.77
C ARG A 88 7.14 -2.56 2.97
N CYS A 89 6.15 -1.69 3.12
CA CYS A 89 5.99 -0.78 4.26
C CYS A 89 5.46 -1.45 5.55
N GLY A 90 5.08 -2.73 5.53
CA GLY A 90 4.53 -3.43 6.70
C GLY A 90 3.00 -3.46 6.76
N SER A 91 2.31 -3.04 5.71
CA SER A 91 0.84 -2.99 5.62
C SER A 91 0.14 -4.32 5.95
N THR A 92 0.73 -5.46 5.58
CA THR A 92 0.18 -6.78 5.90
C THR A 92 0.17 -7.03 7.42
N LEU A 93 1.22 -6.63 8.14
CA LEU A 93 1.25 -6.72 9.60
C LEU A 93 0.15 -5.86 10.23
N VAL A 94 0.00 -4.62 9.75
CA VAL A 94 -1.02 -3.68 10.22
C VAL A 94 -2.43 -4.25 10.02
N GLU A 95 -2.72 -4.79 8.85
CA GLU A 95 -4.00 -5.45 8.57
C GLU A 95 -4.27 -6.62 9.53
N LYS A 96 -3.26 -7.47 9.79
CA LYS A 96 -3.43 -8.62 10.69
C LYS A 96 -3.64 -8.21 12.15
N ILE A 97 -3.01 -7.13 12.60
CA ILE A 97 -3.26 -6.55 13.92
C ILE A 97 -4.74 -6.11 14.03
N ILE A 98 -5.25 -5.36 13.05
CA ILE A 98 -6.64 -4.90 13.03
C ILE A 98 -7.61 -6.07 13.02
N ALA A 99 -7.38 -7.06 12.17
CA ALA A 99 -8.25 -8.22 12.01
C ALA A 99 -8.23 -9.20 13.20
N SER A 100 -7.24 -9.08 14.09
CA SER A 100 -7.07 -10.03 15.21
C SER A 100 -7.59 -9.52 16.55
N GLY A 101 -8.14 -8.31 16.61
CA GLY A 101 -8.78 -7.76 17.81
C GLY A 101 -10.05 -8.52 18.24
N ALA A 102 -10.76 -7.95 19.22
CA ALA A 102 -11.97 -8.55 19.78
C ALA A 102 -13.08 -8.76 18.74
N ASN A 103 -13.20 -7.84 17.79
CA ASN A 103 -14.20 -7.88 16.74
C ASN A 103 -13.68 -8.62 15.52
N TYR A 104 -14.56 -9.38 14.85
CA TYR A 104 -14.23 -9.93 13.53
C TYR A 104 -14.25 -8.82 12.49
N ILE A 105 -13.10 -8.53 11.90
CA ILE A 105 -12.95 -7.55 10.83
C ILE A 105 -12.57 -8.28 9.54
N PRO A 106 -13.45 -8.32 8.51
CA PRO A 106 -13.12 -8.89 7.20
C PRO A 106 -11.92 -8.18 6.58
N THR A 107 -11.00 -8.95 5.98
CA THR A 107 -9.78 -8.41 5.37
C THR A 107 -9.85 -8.41 3.85
N GLY A 108 -9.60 -7.25 3.24
CA GLY A 108 -9.58 -7.03 1.80
C GLY A 108 -8.16 -6.79 1.28
N GLU A 109 -7.38 -7.87 1.14
CA GLU A 109 -6.03 -7.79 0.60
C GLU A 109 -6.05 -7.65 -0.93
N GLU A 110 -5.40 -6.58 -1.47
CA GLU A 110 -5.26 -6.30 -2.90
C GLU A 110 -6.61 -6.36 -3.65
N THR A 111 -7.64 -5.70 -3.11
CA THR A 111 -8.99 -5.74 -3.70
C THR A 111 -9.06 -5.09 -5.08
N ALA A 112 -8.27 -4.04 -5.30
CA ALA A 112 -8.30 -3.18 -6.47
C ALA A 112 -9.70 -2.63 -6.83
N ILE A 113 -10.63 -2.59 -5.86
CA ILE A 113 -12.03 -2.19 -6.11
C ILE A 113 -12.09 -0.72 -6.51
N ILE A 114 -11.46 0.17 -5.75
CA ILE A 114 -11.50 1.62 -6.03
C ILE A 114 -10.85 1.92 -7.38
N SER A 115 -9.64 1.43 -7.63
CA SER A 115 -8.93 1.65 -8.89
C SER A 115 -9.70 1.11 -10.10
N SER A 116 -10.24 -0.11 -9.99
CA SER A 116 -11.05 -0.73 -11.05
C SER A 116 -12.34 0.04 -11.34
N PHE A 117 -12.99 0.56 -10.30
CA PHE A 117 -14.20 1.37 -10.44
C PHE A 117 -13.90 2.68 -11.15
N VAL A 118 -12.90 3.42 -10.67
CA VAL A 118 -12.51 4.72 -11.22
C VAL A 118 -12.04 4.57 -12.67
N ASN A 119 -11.17 3.61 -12.97
CA ASN A 119 -10.67 3.39 -14.32
C ASN A 119 -11.77 3.06 -15.32
N ARG A 120 -12.77 2.25 -14.94
CA ARG A 120 -13.92 1.97 -15.81
C ARG A 120 -14.74 3.22 -16.11
N LYS A 121 -14.87 4.16 -15.17
CA LYS A 121 -15.56 5.43 -15.38
C LYS A 121 -14.80 6.36 -16.31
N LEU A 122 -13.46 6.44 -16.13
CA LEU A 122 -12.59 7.24 -16.99
C LEU A 122 -12.60 6.77 -18.44
N GLN A 123 -12.54 5.46 -18.67
CA GLN A 123 -12.61 4.88 -20.02
C GLN A 123 -13.92 5.25 -20.74
N LYS A 124 -15.02 5.41 -19.99
CA LYS A 124 -16.31 5.82 -20.53
C LYS A 124 -16.47 7.34 -20.65
N LYS A 125 -15.42 8.13 -20.38
CA LYS A 125 -15.44 9.61 -20.35
C LYS A 125 -16.58 10.18 -19.47
N GLN A 126 -16.98 9.46 -18.44
CA GLN A 126 -18.02 9.89 -17.51
C GLN A 126 -17.43 10.78 -16.43
N SER A 127 -18.06 11.90 -16.16
CA SER A 127 -17.71 12.74 -15.02
C SER A 127 -17.91 11.98 -13.71
N LEU A 128 -16.96 12.11 -12.78
CA LEU A 128 -17.05 11.51 -11.46
C LEU A 128 -17.90 12.33 -10.47
N ASN A 129 -18.37 13.52 -10.90
CA ASN A 129 -18.99 14.49 -10.01
C ASN A 129 -20.52 14.40 -9.90
N PHE A 130 -21.20 13.63 -10.75
CA PHE A 130 -22.65 13.75 -10.88
C PHE A 130 -23.51 12.66 -10.21
N GLU A 131 -22.92 11.60 -9.68
CA GLU A 131 -23.71 10.45 -9.19
C GLU A 131 -23.08 9.79 -7.95
N ILE A 132 -22.70 10.56 -6.94
CA ILE A 132 -22.05 10.04 -5.73
C ILE A 132 -22.85 8.88 -5.11
N GLU A 133 -24.18 9.00 -5.04
CA GLU A 133 -25.04 7.95 -4.50
C GLU A 133 -24.99 6.64 -5.30
N ASN A 134 -25.08 6.76 -6.62
CA ASN A 134 -24.96 5.59 -7.50
C ASN A 134 -23.57 4.95 -7.40
N PHE A 135 -22.54 5.76 -7.15
CA PHE A 135 -21.18 5.24 -6.93
C PHE A 135 -21.08 4.49 -5.62
N ARG A 136 -21.67 5.00 -4.54
CA ARG A 136 -21.75 4.33 -3.24
C ARG A 136 -22.43 2.98 -3.34
N ILE A 137 -23.60 2.94 -3.99
CA ILE A 137 -24.36 1.69 -4.20
C ILE A 137 -23.49 0.67 -4.96
N LYS A 138 -22.86 1.09 -6.07
CA LYS A 138 -22.03 0.18 -6.87
C LYS A 138 -20.80 -0.31 -6.12
N LEU A 139 -20.13 0.55 -5.37
CA LEU A 139 -18.98 0.16 -4.57
C LEU A 139 -19.40 -0.75 -3.41
N TYR A 140 -20.54 -0.48 -2.78
CA TYR A 140 -21.14 -1.37 -1.80
C TYR A 140 -21.32 -2.79 -2.36
N GLU A 141 -21.95 -2.92 -3.52
CA GLU A 141 -22.14 -4.21 -4.18
C GLU A 141 -20.81 -4.90 -4.54
N MET A 142 -19.80 -4.14 -4.97
CA MET A 142 -18.48 -4.71 -5.25
C MET A 142 -17.80 -5.25 -3.99
N TYR A 143 -17.90 -4.55 -2.85
CA TYR A 143 -17.38 -5.03 -1.58
C TYR A 143 -18.18 -6.21 -1.02
N LYS A 144 -19.51 -6.22 -1.20
CA LYS A 144 -20.39 -7.34 -0.86
C LYS A 144 -20.03 -8.60 -1.66
N GLN A 145 -19.82 -8.48 -2.96
CA GLN A 145 -19.37 -9.58 -3.82
C GLN A 145 -18.02 -10.16 -3.39
N LYS A 146 -17.14 -9.35 -2.79
CA LYS A 146 -15.88 -9.79 -2.18
C LYS A 146 -16.06 -10.36 -0.77
N ARG A 147 -17.29 -10.43 -0.25
CA ARG A 147 -17.64 -10.89 1.11
C ARG A 147 -17.00 -10.04 2.23
N LEU A 148 -16.72 -8.78 1.94
CA LEU A 148 -16.20 -7.84 2.93
C LEU A 148 -17.32 -7.13 3.70
N ILE A 149 -18.52 -7.09 3.14
CA ILE A 149 -19.75 -6.61 3.77
C ILE A 149 -20.67 -7.80 4.01
N GLN A 150 -21.10 -8.01 5.27
CA GLN A 150 -22.02 -9.03 5.71
C GLN A 150 -23.33 -8.37 6.19
N GLU A 151 -24.49 -9.04 6.00
CA GLU A 151 -25.81 -8.37 6.09
C GLU A 151 -26.21 -7.92 7.49
N ASP A 152 -25.63 -8.47 8.57
CA ASP A 152 -26.16 -8.33 9.94
C ASP A 152 -25.31 -7.45 10.89
N ASN A 153 -24.22 -6.83 10.47
CA ASN A 153 -23.31 -6.10 11.35
C ASN A 153 -22.92 -4.72 10.84
N ASP A 154 -22.39 -3.89 11.72
CA ASP A 154 -21.63 -2.70 11.39
C ASP A 154 -20.55 -3.05 10.33
N PHE A 155 -20.66 -2.45 9.15
CA PHE A 155 -19.87 -2.80 7.98
C PHE A 155 -18.46 -2.20 8.04
N THR A 156 -17.68 -2.64 9.02
CA THR A 156 -16.25 -2.31 9.12
C THR A 156 -15.43 -3.44 8.52
N PHE A 157 -14.57 -3.11 7.57
CA PHE A 157 -13.66 -4.05 6.90
C PHE A 157 -12.37 -3.34 6.50
N THR A 158 -11.31 -4.07 6.20
CA THR A 158 -10.11 -3.47 5.63
C THR A 158 -10.12 -3.53 4.10
N ASP A 159 -9.55 -2.53 3.44
CA ASP A 159 -9.13 -2.57 2.05
C ASP A 159 -7.64 -2.20 1.99
N LYS A 160 -6.80 -3.22 1.87
CA LYS A 160 -5.36 -3.08 1.78
C LYS A 160 -4.91 -3.14 0.32
N THR A 161 -5.30 -2.17 -0.46
CA THR A 161 -4.79 -1.88 -1.79
C THR A 161 -3.89 -0.64 -1.67
N LEU A 162 -2.58 -0.84 -1.75
CA LEU A 162 -1.58 0.17 -1.36
C LEU A 162 -1.69 1.46 -2.15
N ASP A 163 -2.01 1.39 -3.43
CA ASP A 163 -2.19 2.52 -4.34
C ASP A 163 -3.51 3.29 -4.15
N ASN A 164 -4.37 2.87 -3.23
CA ASN A 164 -5.55 3.64 -2.84
C ASN A 164 -5.22 5.06 -2.33
N PHE A 165 -3.96 5.34 -2.00
CA PHE A 165 -3.54 6.70 -1.66
C PHE A 165 -3.79 7.71 -2.80
N PHE A 166 -3.74 7.30 -4.07
CA PHE A 166 -4.10 8.15 -5.19
C PHE A 166 -5.57 8.60 -5.16
N TYR A 167 -6.42 7.79 -4.58
CA TYR A 167 -7.88 7.96 -4.56
C TYR A 167 -8.39 8.51 -3.21
N THR A 168 -7.51 8.96 -2.32
CA THR A 168 -7.90 9.39 -0.96
C THR A 168 -9.00 10.45 -0.97
N GLY A 169 -8.95 11.39 -1.91
CA GLY A 169 -10.03 12.38 -2.07
C GLY A 169 -11.36 11.76 -2.46
N PHE A 170 -11.36 10.86 -3.44
CA PHE A 170 -12.56 10.12 -3.84
C PHE A 170 -13.10 9.26 -2.70
N ILE A 171 -12.21 8.56 -1.97
CA ILE A 171 -12.57 7.77 -0.80
C ILE A 171 -13.27 8.64 0.25
N LYS A 172 -12.76 9.85 0.53
CA LYS A 172 -13.36 10.77 1.49
C LYS A 172 -14.77 11.17 1.11
N GLU A 173 -15.02 11.43 -0.17
CA GLU A 173 -16.36 11.80 -0.68
C GLU A 173 -17.34 10.62 -0.63
N ILE A 174 -16.89 9.44 -1.05
CA ILE A 174 -17.74 8.26 -1.11
C ILE A 174 -17.98 7.66 0.28
N PHE A 175 -16.96 7.59 1.13
CA PHE A 175 -17.01 7.01 2.46
C PHE A 175 -16.57 8.04 3.52
N PRO A 176 -17.44 9.00 3.91
CA PRO A 176 -17.07 10.09 4.83
C PRO A 176 -16.53 9.59 6.18
N HIS A 177 -16.98 8.41 6.62
CA HIS A 177 -16.58 7.76 7.87
C HIS A 177 -15.45 6.73 7.70
N ALA A 178 -14.86 6.63 6.51
CA ALA A 178 -13.69 5.77 6.31
C ALA A 178 -12.51 6.24 7.16
N LYS A 179 -11.63 5.30 7.46
CA LYS A 179 -10.31 5.57 8.06
C LYS A 179 -9.23 5.24 7.03
N VAL A 180 -8.21 6.07 6.94
CA VAL A 180 -7.06 5.81 6.07
C VAL A 180 -5.82 5.66 6.94
N ILE A 181 -5.14 4.52 6.84
CA ILE A 181 -3.90 4.24 7.55
C ILE A 181 -2.78 4.28 6.52
N ASN A 182 -1.90 5.26 6.66
CA ASN A 182 -0.70 5.38 5.85
C ASN A 182 0.45 4.64 6.54
N CYS A 183 0.81 3.46 6.02
CA CYS A 183 1.92 2.68 6.54
C CYS A 183 3.25 3.24 6.02
N LYS A 184 4.07 3.72 6.95
CA LYS A 184 5.41 4.27 6.68
C LYS A 184 6.48 3.32 7.16
N ARG A 185 7.57 3.31 6.45
CA ARG A 185 8.79 2.60 6.78
C ARG A 185 9.98 3.38 6.23
N SER A 186 11.17 3.20 6.81
CA SER A 186 12.43 3.70 6.24
C SER A 186 12.49 3.47 4.72
N ALA A 187 12.72 4.55 3.97
CA ALA A 187 12.73 4.51 2.50
C ALA A 187 13.75 3.50 1.97
N ILE A 188 14.98 3.53 2.51
CA ILE A 188 16.04 2.59 2.13
C ILE A 188 15.60 1.13 2.38
N ALA A 189 14.94 0.87 3.51
CA ALA A 189 14.47 -0.47 3.85
C ALA A 189 13.39 -0.98 2.88
N SER A 190 12.47 -0.10 2.47
CA SER A 190 11.43 -0.42 1.49
C SER A 190 12.02 -0.61 0.10
N ILE A 191 12.89 0.28 -0.36
CA ILE A 191 13.53 0.23 -1.70
C ILE A 191 14.35 -1.06 -1.85
N ILE A 192 15.24 -1.35 -0.91
CA ILE A 192 16.05 -2.58 -0.96
C ILE A 192 15.16 -3.82 -0.87
N SER A 193 14.13 -3.80 -0.03
CA SER A 193 13.18 -4.91 0.05
C SER A 193 12.35 -5.11 -1.23
N ILE A 194 12.04 -4.05 -1.98
CA ILE A 194 11.41 -4.13 -3.30
C ILE A 194 12.36 -4.85 -4.26
N LEU A 195 13.61 -4.39 -4.37
CA LEU A 195 14.61 -5.01 -5.24
C LEU A 195 14.85 -6.49 -4.90
N GLN A 196 14.92 -6.84 -3.61
CA GLN A 196 15.16 -8.22 -3.15
C GLN A 196 14.00 -9.19 -3.42
N ASN A 197 12.79 -8.70 -3.72
CA ASN A 197 11.59 -9.54 -3.81
C ASN A 197 10.96 -9.64 -5.19
N ASN A 198 11.52 -9.04 -6.22
CA ASN A 198 11.00 -9.04 -7.58
C ASN A 198 9.46 -8.96 -7.62
N LEU A 199 8.89 -7.78 -7.77
CA LEU A 199 7.45 -7.56 -7.84
C LEU A 199 6.99 -7.58 -9.31
N PRO A 200 6.55 -8.74 -9.86
CA PRO A 200 6.38 -8.94 -11.30
C PRO A 200 5.31 -8.04 -11.93
N ASP A 201 4.28 -7.68 -11.16
CA ASP A 201 3.15 -6.89 -11.64
C ASP A 201 3.31 -5.39 -11.39
N VAL A 202 4.51 -4.98 -10.93
CA VAL A 202 4.82 -3.60 -10.57
C VAL A 202 5.93 -3.05 -11.47
N PRO A 203 5.62 -2.48 -12.63
CA PRO A 203 6.62 -2.13 -13.65
C PRO A 203 7.64 -1.09 -13.19
N TRP A 204 7.27 -0.18 -12.31
CA TRP A 204 8.19 0.83 -11.76
C TRP A 204 9.17 0.24 -10.73
N ALA A 205 8.94 -0.99 -10.22
CA ALA A 205 9.82 -1.64 -9.25
C ALA A 205 11.12 -2.20 -9.86
N HIS A 206 11.27 -2.15 -11.19
CA HIS A 206 12.39 -2.75 -11.90
C HIS A 206 13.50 -1.75 -12.32
N ASN A 207 13.39 -0.50 -11.88
CA ASN A 207 14.39 0.52 -12.14
C ASN A 207 14.45 1.51 -10.98
N LEU A 208 15.64 1.88 -10.50
CA LEU A 208 15.80 2.76 -9.34
C LEU A 208 15.17 4.14 -9.56
N GLU A 209 15.37 4.75 -10.72
CA GLU A 209 14.79 6.06 -11.00
C GLU A 209 13.26 6.02 -10.94
N HIS A 210 12.64 4.95 -11.48
CA HIS A 210 11.21 4.77 -11.42
C HIS A 210 10.71 4.52 -9.99
N ILE A 211 11.47 3.76 -9.18
CA ILE A 211 11.16 3.55 -7.76
C ILE A 211 11.16 4.90 -7.03
N PHE A 212 12.23 5.69 -7.17
CA PHE A 212 12.33 6.99 -6.52
C PHE A 212 11.23 7.95 -6.99
N LYS A 213 10.93 7.98 -8.29
CA LYS A 213 9.83 8.79 -8.83
C LYS A 213 8.47 8.39 -8.25
N TYR A 214 8.20 7.09 -8.13
CA TYR A 214 6.96 6.61 -7.53
C TYR A 214 6.85 6.98 -6.04
N PHE A 215 7.94 6.84 -5.29
CA PHE A 215 7.99 7.26 -3.88
C PHE A 215 7.76 8.76 -3.72
N ASP A 216 8.34 9.58 -4.60
CA ASP A 216 8.12 11.03 -4.59
C ASP A 216 6.64 11.38 -4.85
N ILE A 217 6.02 10.73 -5.83
CA ILE A 217 4.59 10.87 -6.10
C ILE A 217 3.76 10.48 -4.86
N TYR A 218 4.09 9.35 -4.24
CA TYR A 218 3.43 8.89 -3.02
C TYR A 218 3.55 9.93 -1.89
N HIS A 219 4.75 10.38 -1.57
CA HIS A 219 4.97 11.34 -0.49
C HIS A 219 4.21 12.65 -0.74
N ARG A 220 4.31 13.22 -1.93
CA ARG A 220 3.58 14.46 -2.29
C ARG A 220 2.06 14.27 -2.22
N THR A 221 1.56 13.12 -2.63
CA THR A 221 0.13 12.83 -2.60
C THR A 221 -0.40 12.70 -1.18
N ILE A 222 0.28 11.96 -0.31
CA ILE A 222 -0.09 11.83 1.10
C ILE A 222 -0.05 13.17 1.81
N GLU A 223 1.04 13.95 1.68
CA GLU A 223 1.17 15.25 2.31
C GLU A 223 0.11 16.25 1.83
N LYS A 224 -0.27 16.18 0.55
CA LYS A 224 -1.39 16.97 0.03
C LYS A 224 -2.69 16.63 0.76
N TYR A 225 -3.04 15.34 0.85
CA TYR A 225 -4.32 14.95 1.45
C TYR A 225 -4.35 15.12 2.96
N LYS A 226 -3.22 15.01 3.67
CA LYS A 226 -3.13 15.37 5.10
C LYS A 226 -3.47 16.84 5.34
N ARG A 227 -3.04 17.73 4.44
CA ARG A 227 -3.37 19.17 4.54
C ARG A 227 -4.84 19.46 4.22
N ILE A 228 -5.40 18.77 3.21
CA ILE A 228 -6.80 18.99 2.78
C ILE A 228 -7.79 18.37 3.78
N PHE A 229 -7.47 17.20 4.33
CA PHE A 229 -8.32 16.44 5.24
C PHE A 229 -7.60 16.14 6.56
N PRO A 230 -7.47 17.14 7.46
CA PRO A 230 -6.87 16.92 8.78
C PRO A 230 -7.57 15.77 9.53
N ASN A 231 -6.79 14.93 10.22
CA ASN A 231 -7.26 13.77 11.00
C ASN A 231 -7.93 12.64 10.20
N PHE A 232 -7.94 12.69 8.88
CA PHE A 232 -8.48 11.61 8.04
C PHE A 232 -7.46 10.49 7.78
N ILE A 233 -6.16 10.84 7.78
CA ILE A 233 -5.06 9.92 7.54
C ILE A 233 -4.27 9.75 8.84
N TYR A 234 -4.14 8.52 9.32
CA TYR A 234 -3.26 8.15 10.42
C TYR A 234 -1.94 7.63 9.86
N GLU A 235 -0.84 8.21 10.28
CA GLU A 235 0.49 7.73 9.91
C GLU A 235 0.98 6.69 10.92
N LEU A 236 1.24 5.48 10.46
CA LEU A 236 1.79 4.40 11.25
C LEU A 236 3.21 4.10 10.77
N GLU A 237 4.19 4.35 11.62
CA GLU A 237 5.59 4.02 11.36
C GLU A 237 5.88 2.58 11.82
N LEU A 238 6.30 1.73 10.89
CA LEU A 238 6.60 0.33 11.18
C LEU A 238 7.67 0.19 12.28
N GLU A 239 8.66 1.05 12.27
CA GLU A 239 9.77 1.06 13.22
C GLU A 239 9.27 1.32 14.66
N LYS A 240 8.32 2.25 14.83
CA LYS A 240 7.68 2.52 16.13
C LYS A 240 6.82 1.34 16.56
N LEU A 241 6.02 0.79 15.64
CA LEU A 241 5.19 -0.39 15.91
C LEU A 241 6.03 -1.58 16.36
N VAL A 242 7.18 -1.82 15.74
CA VAL A 242 8.07 -2.94 16.10
C VAL A 242 8.80 -2.68 17.43
N LYS A 243 9.09 -1.41 17.75
CA LYS A 243 9.75 -1.02 19.00
C LYS A 243 8.82 -1.11 20.20
N ASP A 244 7.57 -0.67 20.03
CA ASP A 244 6.55 -0.65 21.07
C ASP A 244 5.19 -1.13 20.51
N PRO A 245 5.06 -2.47 20.29
CA PRO A 245 3.90 -3.04 19.62
C PRO A 245 2.59 -2.79 20.37
N GLU A 246 2.61 -2.80 21.69
CA GLU A 246 1.39 -2.65 22.49
C GLU A 246 0.83 -1.23 22.39
N ASN A 247 1.63 -0.23 22.67
CA ASN A 247 1.15 1.16 22.66
C ASN A 247 0.80 1.61 21.24
N GLU A 248 1.60 1.25 20.22
CA GLU A 248 1.32 1.63 18.84
C GLU A 248 0.08 0.92 18.28
N SER A 249 -0.15 -0.36 18.63
CA SER A 249 -1.40 -1.04 18.26
C SER A 249 -2.62 -0.48 18.98
N LYS A 250 -2.49 -0.04 20.26
CA LYS A 250 -3.58 0.67 20.96
C LYS A 250 -3.96 1.97 20.24
N LYS A 251 -2.98 2.77 19.83
CA LYS A 251 -3.22 4.01 19.06
C LYS A 251 -3.89 3.71 17.72
N LEU A 252 -3.42 2.68 17.01
CA LEU A 252 -3.99 2.24 15.75
C LEU A 252 -5.47 1.86 15.90
N MET A 253 -5.79 0.99 16.85
CA MET A 253 -7.16 0.53 17.09
C MET A 253 -8.07 1.68 17.52
N LYS A 254 -7.58 2.59 18.38
CA LYS A 254 -8.30 3.82 18.76
C LYS A 254 -8.63 4.68 17.55
N PHE A 255 -7.69 4.87 16.62
CA PHE A 255 -7.93 5.63 15.40
C PHE A 255 -9.00 4.97 14.52
N CYS A 256 -9.03 3.63 14.48
CA CYS A 256 -10.01 2.85 13.73
C CYS A 256 -11.39 2.77 14.41
N ASP A 257 -11.59 3.40 15.58
CA ASP A 257 -12.78 3.28 16.43
C ASP A 257 -13.08 1.80 16.79
N LEU A 258 -12.03 1.01 17.01
CA LEU A 258 -12.10 -0.41 17.36
C LEU A 258 -11.56 -0.65 18.77
N PRO A 259 -12.15 -1.60 19.53
CA PRO A 259 -11.61 -2.01 20.81
C PRO A 259 -10.26 -2.72 20.62
N TRP A 260 -9.31 -2.38 21.48
CA TRP A 260 -8.04 -3.09 21.53
C TRP A 260 -8.10 -4.22 22.55
N ASP A 261 -7.54 -5.37 22.22
CA ASP A 261 -7.18 -6.41 23.16
C ASP A 261 -5.85 -7.07 22.79
N LYS A 262 -5.34 -7.94 23.66
CA LYS A 262 -4.03 -8.59 23.48
C LYS A 262 -3.97 -9.47 22.21
N LYS A 263 -5.10 -9.96 21.71
CA LYS A 263 -5.19 -10.79 20.52
C LYS A 263 -4.71 -10.02 19.27
N CYS A 264 -4.79 -8.69 19.28
CA CYS A 264 -4.20 -7.85 18.23
C CYS A 264 -2.72 -8.19 17.98
N LEU A 265 -1.96 -8.51 19.03
CA LEU A 265 -0.54 -8.86 18.95
C LEU A 265 -0.31 -10.37 18.78
N GLU A 266 -1.35 -11.18 18.88
CA GLU A 266 -1.31 -12.63 18.71
C GLU A 266 -1.79 -13.08 17.31
N PHE A 267 -1.84 -12.17 16.34
CA PHE A 267 -2.29 -12.41 14.97
C PHE A 267 -1.63 -13.64 14.32
N TYR A 268 -0.39 -13.96 14.67
CA TYR A 268 0.36 -15.11 14.15
C TYR A 268 -0.23 -16.47 14.57
N LYS A 269 -1.07 -16.50 15.61
CA LYS A 269 -1.81 -17.69 16.05
C LYS A 269 -3.06 -17.95 15.18
N ARG A 270 -3.54 -16.94 14.44
CA ARG A 270 -4.72 -17.02 13.59
C ARG A 270 -4.40 -17.71 12.27
N LYS A 271 -4.84 -18.97 12.11
CA LYS A 271 -4.62 -19.78 10.89
C LYS A 271 -5.53 -19.38 9.73
N ASP A 272 -6.69 -18.81 10.05
CA ASP A 272 -7.70 -18.33 9.09
C ASP A 272 -7.28 -17.05 8.35
N LEU A 273 -6.37 -16.25 8.92
CA LEU A 273 -5.83 -15.06 8.28
C LEU A 273 -4.75 -15.43 7.27
N ILE A 274 -5.19 -15.65 6.03
CA ILE A 274 -4.28 -15.93 4.90
C ILE A 274 -3.79 -14.60 4.32
N SER A 275 -2.54 -14.54 3.88
CA SER A 275 -2.02 -13.46 3.05
C SER A 275 -1.43 -14.04 1.78
N ARG A 276 -1.74 -13.40 0.64
CA ARG A 276 -1.22 -13.75 -0.69
C ARG A 276 0.02 -12.93 -1.07
N THR A 277 0.44 -12.01 -0.20
CA THR A 277 1.61 -11.16 -0.45
C THR A 277 2.92 -11.87 -0.11
N THR A 278 4.03 -11.30 -0.60
CA THR A 278 5.39 -11.75 -0.28
C THR A 278 5.73 -11.68 1.22
N SER A 279 4.88 -11.06 2.04
CA SER A 279 5.02 -10.96 3.50
C SER A 279 4.38 -12.13 4.27
N ASN A 280 3.78 -13.11 3.58
CA ASN A 280 3.04 -14.21 4.23
C ASN A 280 3.85 -14.96 5.30
N LEU A 281 5.12 -15.27 5.04
CA LEU A 281 5.96 -15.95 6.03
C LEU A 281 6.27 -15.09 7.26
N GLN A 282 6.33 -13.77 7.09
CA GLN A 282 6.66 -12.83 8.17
C GLN A 282 5.52 -12.71 9.19
N ILE A 283 4.26 -12.78 8.75
CA ILE A 283 3.09 -12.68 9.62
C ILE A 283 2.77 -13.97 10.39
N ARG A 284 3.50 -15.05 10.16
CA ARG A 284 3.34 -16.33 10.90
C ARG A 284 4.19 -16.40 12.17
N LYS A 285 4.85 -15.32 12.52
CA LYS A 285 5.71 -15.19 13.70
C LYS A 285 5.29 -13.97 14.50
N PRO A 286 5.55 -13.93 15.83
CA PRO A 286 5.39 -12.71 16.61
C PRO A 286 6.16 -11.54 15.99
N ILE A 287 5.73 -10.32 16.33
CA ILE A 287 6.48 -9.12 15.94
C ILE A 287 7.91 -9.23 16.47
N TYR A 288 8.88 -9.18 15.59
CA TYR A 288 10.29 -9.27 15.95
C TYR A 288 11.03 -8.02 15.49
N LYS A 289 11.97 -7.60 16.33
CA LYS A 289 12.80 -6.42 16.05
C LYS A 289 13.71 -6.73 14.86
N HIS A 290 13.40 -6.19 13.71
CA HIS A 290 14.37 -6.11 12.62
C HIS A 290 15.37 -5.00 12.93
N SER A 291 16.66 -5.33 12.85
CA SER A 291 17.66 -4.27 12.86
C SER A 291 17.58 -3.50 11.54
N GLU A 292 17.20 -2.22 11.59
CA GLU A 292 17.29 -1.31 10.44
C GLU A 292 18.71 -1.21 9.90
N LYS A 293 19.69 -1.43 10.78
CA LYS A 293 21.13 -1.44 10.46
C LYS A 293 21.47 -2.37 9.29
N ARG A 294 20.67 -3.42 9.04
CA ARG A 294 20.88 -4.32 7.90
C ARG A 294 20.81 -3.64 6.52
N TYR A 295 20.14 -2.49 6.43
CA TYR A 295 20.00 -1.74 5.18
C TYR A 295 21.06 -0.64 5.01
N LEU A 296 21.76 -0.27 6.09
CA LEU A 296 22.78 0.77 6.04
C LEU A 296 23.90 0.52 5.02
N PRO A 297 24.37 -0.72 4.79
CA PRO A 297 25.39 -1.00 3.77
C PRO A 297 24.98 -0.59 2.36
N TYR A 298 23.68 -0.52 2.06
CA TYR A 298 23.18 -0.14 0.73
C TYR A 298 23.05 1.38 0.53
N LYS A 299 23.16 2.18 1.61
CA LYS A 299 22.97 3.64 1.54
C LYS A 299 23.88 4.29 0.51
N GLN A 300 25.13 3.83 0.42
CA GLN A 300 26.12 4.32 -0.54
C GLN A 300 25.70 4.10 -2.00
N PHE A 301 24.96 3.02 -2.32
CA PHE A 301 24.53 2.70 -3.69
C PHE A 301 23.29 3.48 -4.11
N LEU A 302 22.57 4.07 -3.15
CA LEU A 302 21.36 4.86 -3.38
C LEU A 302 21.60 6.36 -3.25
N LYS A 303 22.84 6.80 -2.92
CA LYS A 303 23.14 8.20 -2.62
C LYS A 303 22.78 9.13 -3.78
N GLU A 304 23.17 8.79 -4.99
CA GLU A 304 22.90 9.61 -6.18
C GLU A 304 21.40 9.90 -6.39
N TYR A 305 20.54 8.92 -6.07
CA TYR A 305 19.09 9.08 -6.13
C TYR A 305 18.57 9.81 -4.91
N GLY A 306 19.03 9.44 -3.71
CA GLY A 306 18.58 9.98 -2.43
C GLY A 306 18.80 11.48 -2.32
N ASP A 307 19.92 11.99 -2.79
CA ASP A 307 20.26 13.41 -2.74
C ASP A 307 19.29 14.29 -3.55
N LYS A 308 18.53 13.69 -4.49
CA LYS A 308 17.50 14.40 -5.27
C LYS A 308 16.16 14.59 -4.53
N TYR A 309 15.94 13.89 -3.42
CA TYR A 309 14.64 13.82 -2.77
C TYR A 309 14.73 14.03 -1.26
N SER A 310 14.12 15.10 -0.77
CA SER A 310 14.13 15.48 0.66
C SER A 310 13.50 14.43 1.61
N TRP A 311 12.56 13.64 1.11
CA TRP A 311 11.89 12.60 1.90
C TRP A 311 12.75 11.35 2.15
N TYR A 312 13.90 11.23 1.46
CA TYR A 312 14.76 10.05 1.57
C TYR A 312 15.70 10.09 2.78
N ASN A 313 16.09 11.28 3.24
CA ASN A 313 17.08 11.51 4.32
C ASN A 313 16.45 11.42 5.71
#